data_8ba82fe2ff8241168c12e72404c1f16b
#
_entry.id   8ba82fe2ff8241168c12e72404c1f16b
#
_cell.length_a   1.000
_cell.length_b   1.000
_cell.length_c   1.000
_cell.angle_alpha   90.00
_cell.angle_beta   90.00
_cell.angle_gamma   90.00
#
_symmetry.space_group_name_H-M   'P 1'
#
loop_
_entity.id
_entity.type
_entity.pdbx_description
1 polymer ?
#
loop_
_entity_poly.entity_id
_entity_poly.type
_entity_poly.pdbx_seq_one_letter_code
_entity_poly.pdbx_strand_id
1 'polypeptide(L)'
;MSPPDPNDATELLKKYGKEIARMRVLLVDRLFGARNSLRIILSTLGVSAVHSAATSAEVIRQVKGFPFDIILADYQLDDGRDGQQLLEELRHKHLIPLSTVYIVITAERAYHSVVSVAELAPDDYLIKPFTAEQLQARLVKAICKKRFFEKVFEHLDNGSYVDALATCDRLIGKEEIYLYDTLRFKGEILNVLGRFEEAQEVYQQVLDHSMVPWARMGMAMALRGMDNLAEAEVLSASVVEDFPEYLAAYDFVASVREEMGKLDEAQVILQKATEISPNNSVRQRMVGDIAVRNNDLDSAERAYGKVLERHRGSSLRIIDDYTNLTRVMLDKGHTDGAKMVTQELRRDWRGNKQGELAALVMDSLCADKEGEPAKAKQALEKALVLHSSLQGDDSQKSFSHKISVDL
;
A
#
# COMPACT_ATOMS: atom_id res chain seq x y z
N MET A 1 31.54 3.88 26.47
CA MET A 1 30.28 3.25 26.91
C MET A 1 29.83 2.42 25.72
N SER A 2 29.75 1.12 25.89
CA SER A 2 29.18 0.25 24.83
C SER A 2 27.76 0.75 24.50
N PRO A 3 27.34 0.72 23.22
CA PRO A 3 25.96 1.03 22.88
C PRO A 3 25.02 0.09 23.66
N PRO A 4 23.84 0.58 24.10
CA PRO A 4 22.88 -0.26 24.81
C PRO A 4 22.48 -1.44 23.95
N ASP A 5 22.35 -2.63 24.57
CA ASP A 5 21.82 -3.79 23.88
C ASP A 5 20.44 -3.40 23.31
N PRO A 6 20.27 -3.44 21.99
CA PRO A 6 19.02 -3.05 21.35
C PRO A 6 17.84 -3.97 21.67
N ASN A 7 18.09 -5.08 22.33
CA ASN A 7 17.09 -5.99 22.89
C ASN A 7 16.78 -5.69 24.37
N ASP A 8 17.55 -4.83 25.05
CA ASP A 8 17.25 -4.40 26.41
C ASP A 8 16.35 -3.15 26.41
N ALA A 9 15.04 -3.41 26.40
CA ALA A 9 14.03 -2.36 26.50
C ALA A 9 14.25 -1.42 27.71
N THR A 10 14.88 -1.89 28.76
CA THR A 10 15.13 -1.10 30.00
C THR A 10 16.22 -0.05 29.78
N GLU A 11 17.31 -0.38 29.09
CA GLU A 11 18.37 0.57 28.75
C GLU A 11 17.89 1.60 27.72
N LEU A 12 17.15 1.15 26.72
CA LEU A 12 16.56 2.02 25.70
C LEU A 12 15.55 3.00 26.31
N LEU A 13 14.76 2.56 27.29
CA LEU A 13 13.87 3.44 28.06
C LEU A 13 14.62 4.50 28.88
N LYS A 14 15.72 4.15 29.50
CA LYS A 14 16.56 5.15 30.21
C LYS A 14 17.05 6.22 29.24
N LYS A 15 17.41 5.83 28.01
CA LYS A 15 17.89 6.76 26.96
C LYS A 15 16.75 7.59 26.36
N TYR A 16 15.63 6.97 26.01
CA TYR A 16 14.55 7.62 25.22
C TYR A 16 13.27 7.92 26.03
N GLY A 17 13.16 7.50 27.29
CA GLY A 17 11.92 7.61 28.08
C GLY A 17 11.40 9.06 28.23
N LYS A 18 12.31 10.06 28.39
CA LYS A 18 11.89 11.46 28.42
C LYS A 18 11.36 11.97 27.09
N GLU A 19 11.85 11.42 26.01
CA GLU A 19 11.38 11.73 24.63
C GLU A 19 10.02 11.09 24.38
N ILE A 20 9.89 9.80 24.71
CA ILE A 20 8.62 9.06 24.58
C ILE A 20 7.49 9.74 25.35
N ALA A 21 7.78 10.24 26.56
CA ALA A 21 6.81 10.98 27.38
C ALA A 21 6.26 12.26 26.71
N ARG A 22 7.00 12.84 25.77
CA ARG A 22 6.59 14.05 25.02
C ARG A 22 5.90 13.75 23.71
N MET A 23 5.90 12.49 23.27
CA MET A 23 5.30 12.07 21.99
C MET A 23 3.79 12.20 22.04
N ARG A 24 3.22 12.55 20.89
CA ARG A 24 1.79 12.58 20.68
C ARG A 24 1.32 11.24 20.10
N VAL A 25 0.43 10.57 20.82
CA VAL A 25 -0.06 9.23 20.48
C VAL A 25 -1.54 9.30 20.05
N LEU A 26 -1.88 8.62 18.96
CA LEU A 26 -3.25 8.40 18.51
C LEU A 26 -3.62 6.93 18.72
N LEU A 27 -4.65 6.68 19.52
CA LEU A 27 -5.26 5.37 19.73
C LEU A 27 -6.46 5.20 18.81
N VAL A 28 -6.43 4.15 18.00
CA VAL A 28 -7.50 3.85 17.04
C VAL A 28 -8.08 2.47 17.35
N ASP A 29 -9.25 2.43 17.93
CA ASP A 29 -9.97 1.19 18.23
C ASP A 29 -11.48 1.53 18.37
N ARG A 30 -12.36 0.69 17.85
CA ARG A 30 -13.80 0.89 17.96
C ARG A 30 -14.29 0.83 19.42
N LEU A 31 -13.63 0.00 20.25
CA LEU A 31 -14.04 -0.24 21.63
C LEU A 31 -13.45 0.83 22.57
N PHE A 32 -14.31 1.57 23.24
CA PHE A 32 -13.89 2.57 24.23
C PHE A 32 -13.03 1.96 25.34
N GLY A 33 -13.40 0.77 25.84
CA GLY A 33 -12.65 0.06 26.88
C GLY A 33 -11.21 -0.28 26.46
N ALA A 34 -10.99 -0.70 25.20
CA ALA A 34 -9.66 -0.98 24.68
C ALA A 34 -8.80 0.30 24.61
N ARG A 35 -9.38 1.41 24.10
CA ARG A 35 -8.68 2.70 24.08
C ARG A 35 -8.31 3.16 25.49
N ASN A 36 -9.20 2.97 26.49
CA ASN A 36 -8.92 3.34 27.87
C ASN A 36 -7.80 2.48 28.49
N SER A 37 -7.81 1.16 28.24
CA SER A 37 -6.73 0.27 28.69
C SER A 37 -5.37 0.66 28.12
N LEU A 38 -5.31 0.95 26.82
CA LEU A 38 -4.08 1.45 26.16
C LEU A 38 -3.63 2.80 26.73
N ARG A 39 -4.55 3.70 27.03
CA ARG A 39 -4.26 4.99 27.65
C ARG A 39 -3.62 4.82 29.03
N ILE A 40 -4.12 3.88 29.84
CA ILE A 40 -3.55 3.56 31.16
C ILE A 40 -2.12 3.06 30.98
N ILE A 41 -1.88 2.11 30.05
CA ILE A 41 -0.54 1.58 29.77
C ILE A 41 0.40 2.73 29.33
N LEU A 42 -0.02 3.61 28.40
CA LEU A 42 0.80 4.72 27.95
C LEU A 42 1.09 5.73 29.08
N SER A 43 0.16 5.92 30.02
CA SER A 43 0.38 6.78 31.19
C SER A 43 1.47 6.25 32.11
N THR A 44 1.64 4.93 32.23
CA THR A 44 2.76 4.32 32.99
C THR A 44 4.13 4.58 32.33
N LEU A 45 4.13 4.85 31.02
CA LEU A 45 5.31 5.26 30.24
C LEU A 45 5.55 6.77 30.27
N GLY A 46 4.71 7.53 31.00
CA GLY A 46 4.78 8.97 31.11
C GLY A 46 4.17 9.75 29.94
N VAL A 47 3.56 9.06 28.97
CA VAL A 47 2.92 9.72 27.82
C VAL A 47 1.64 10.41 28.27
N SER A 48 1.58 11.74 28.08
CA SER A 48 0.42 12.57 28.47
C SER A 48 -0.44 13.01 27.29
N ALA A 49 0.16 13.15 26.10
CA ALA A 49 -0.52 13.62 24.88
C ALA A 49 -1.15 12.45 24.12
N VAL A 50 -2.25 11.89 24.65
CA VAL A 50 -2.95 10.73 24.07
C VAL A 50 -4.32 11.14 23.52
N HIS A 51 -4.46 11.02 22.20
CA HIS A 51 -5.69 11.23 21.46
C HIS A 51 -6.37 9.88 21.15
N SER A 52 -7.64 9.90 20.78
CA SER A 52 -8.40 8.69 20.47
C SER A 52 -9.32 8.91 19.27
N ALA A 53 -9.48 7.87 18.45
CA ALA A 53 -10.41 7.80 17.34
C ALA A 53 -11.09 6.43 17.34
N ALA A 54 -12.37 6.36 16.93
CA ALA A 54 -13.11 5.12 16.79
C ALA A 54 -13.17 4.64 15.33
N THR A 55 -13.03 5.56 14.37
CA THR A 55 -13.21 5.31 12.94
C THR A 55 -12.03 5.87 12.11
N SER A 56 -11.81 5.33 10.91
CA SER A 56 -10.80 5.85 9.97
C SER A 56 -11.07 7.33 9.61
N ALA A 57 -12.33 7.73 9.50
CA ALA A 57 -12.69 9.12 9.19
C ALA A 57 -12.26 10.09 10.31
N GLU A 58 -12.40 9.67 11.57
CA GLU A 58 -11.88 10.45 12.71
C GLU A 58 -10.37 10.56 12.70
N VAL A 59 -9.66 9.46 12.37
CA VAL A 59 -8.20 9.46 12.23
C VAL A 59 -7.77 10.47 11.17
N ILE A 60 -8.32 10.38 9.96
CA ILE A 60 -7.99 11.27 8.84
C ILE A 60 -8.22 12.74 9.21
N ARG A 61 -9.30 13.04 9.92
CA ARG A 61 -9.58 14.41 10.40
C ARG A 61 -8.53 14.87 11.42
N GLN A 62 -8.12 13.99 12.36
CA GLN A 62 -7.15 14.36 13.40
C GLN A 62 -5.74 14.54 12.84
N VAL A 63 -5.27 13.65 11.94
CA VAL A 63 -3.92 13.75 11.35
C VAL A 63 -3.77 14.98 10.44
N LYS A 64 -4.86 15.47 9.85
CA LYS A 64 -4.86 16.75 9.12
C LYS A 64 -4.72 17.96 10.03
N GLY A 65 -5.15 17.85 11.28
CA GLY A 65 -5.08 18.93 12.27
C GLY A 65 -3.78 18.94 13.09
N PHE A 66 -3.20 17.76 13.33
CA PHE A 66 -2.06 17.62 14.23
C PHE A 66 -1.11 16.50 13.75
N PRO A 67 0.21 16.69 13.84
CA PRO A 67 1.15 15.59 13.65
C PRO A 67 1.08 14.61 14.84
N PHE A 68 1.20 13.33 14.56
CA PHE A 68 1.32 12.26 15.56
C PHE A 68 2.65 11.53 15.39
N ASP A 69 3.33 11.27 16.49
CA ASP A 69 4.58 10.50 16.51
C ASP A 69 4.30 8.99 16.47
N ILE A 70 3.18 8.58 17.11
CA ILE A 70 2.80 7.17 17.24
C ILE A 70 1.31 7.02 16.95
N ILE A 71 0.97 6.01 16.15
CA ILE A 71 -0.41 5.56 15.91
C ILE A 71 -0.51 4.08 16.30
N LEU A 72 -1.39 3.76 17.24
CA LEU A 72 -1.73 2.40 17.65
C LEU A 72 -3.13 2.09 17.13
N ALA A 73 -3.24 1.28 16.11
CA ALA A 73 -4.51 1.00 15.44
C ALA A 73 -4.94 -0.46 15.64
N ASP A 74 -6.18 -0.67 16.08
CA ASP A 74 -6.79 -1.99 16.01
C ASP A 74 -6.89 -2.43 14.55
N TYR A 75 -6.73 -3.73 14.32
CA TYR A 75 -6.94 -4.29 13.00
C TYR A 75 -8.38 -4.07 12.54
N GLN A 76 -9.38 -4.31 13.40
CA GLN A 76 -10.80 -4.14 13.08
C GLN A 76 -11.29 -2.75 13.48
N LEU A 77 -11.66 -1.93 12.49
CA LEU A 77 -12.25 -0.61 12.71
C LEU A 77 -13.78 -0.62 12.53
N ASP A 78 -14.44 0.42 13.02
CA ASP A 78 -15.90 0.48 13.13
C ASP A 78 -16.61 0.80 11.80
N ASP A 79 -15.88 1.30 10.81
CA ASP A 79 -16.38 1.71 9.50
C ASP A 79 -16.19 0.64 8.40
N GLY A 80 -15.93 -0.63 8.79
CA GLY A 80 -15.74 -1.74 7.88
C GLY A 80 -14.35 -1.79 7.23
N ARG A 81 -13.44 -0.89 7.64
CA ARG A 81 -12.02 -0.88 7.23
C ARG A 81 -11.18 -1.62 8.26
N ASP A 82 -10.00 -2.07 7.83
CA ASP A 82 -9.00 -2.58 8.75
C ASP A 82 -7.86 -1.56 8.98
N GLY A 83 -7.09 -1.79 10.05
CA GLY A 83 -6.00 -0.91 10.44
C GLY A 83 -4.88 -0.83 9.41
N GLN A 84 -4.70 -1.85 8.57
CA GLN A 84 -3.74 -1.85 7.49
C GLN A 84 -4.22 -0.96 6.33
N GLN A 85 -5.48 -1.07 5.94
CA GLN A 85 -6.08 -0.16 4.94
C GLN A 85 -5.99 1.30 5.37
N LEU A 86 -6.16 1.56 6.66
CA LEU A 86 -5.98 2.90 7.20
C LEU A 86 -4.54 3.38 7.01
N LEU A 87 -3.53 2.55 7.30
CA LEU A 87 -2.12 2.90 7.07
C LEU A 87 -1.85 3.17 5.59
N GLU A 88 -2.32 2.29 4.69
CA GLU A 88 -2.20 2.46 3.24
C GLU A 88 -2.78 3.82 2.79
N GLU A 89 -3.97 4.19 3.27
CA GLU A 89 -4.58 5.48 2.97
C GLU A 89 -3.77 6.66 3.51
N LEU A 90 -3.29 6.57 4.75
CA LEU A 90 -2.49 7.62 5.38
C LEU A 90 -1.17 7.86 4.66
N ARG A 91 -0.49 6.79 4.23
CA ARG A 91 0.77 6.85 3.47
C ARG A 91 0.57 7.33 2.04
N HIS A 92 -0.37 6.72 1.31
CA HIS A 92 -0.67 7.09 -0.07
C HIS A 92 -1.03 8.57 -0.24
N LYS A 93 -1.71 9.14 0.77
CA LYS A 93 -2.09 10.56 0.78
C LYS A 93 -1.09 11.48 1.45
N HIS A 94 0.08 10.97 1.84
CA HIS A 94 1.09 11.74 2.58
C HIS A 94 0.52 12.47 3.81
N LEU A 95 -0.46 11.84 4.51
CA LEU A 95 -1.09 12.42 5.69
C LEU A 95 -0.27 12.25 6.97
N ILE A 96 0.64 11.28 6.96
CA ILE A 96 1.61 11.05 8.04
C ILE A 96 3.01 10.88 7.44
N PRO A 97 4.07 11.44 8.08
CA PRO A 97 5.44 11.24 7.62
C PRO A 97 5.90 9.79 7.82
N LEU A 98 6.91 9.34 7.06
CA LEU A 98 7.51 8.01 7.19
C LEU A 98 8.10 7.76 8.59
N SER A 99 8.47 8.83 9.31
CA SER A 99 8.97 8.79 10.69
C SER A 99 7.89 8.44 11.72
N THR A 100 6.58 8.58 11.42
CA THR A 100 5.51 8.17 12.34
C THR A 100 5.56 6.67 12.59
N VAL A 101 5.61 6.26 13.85
CA VAL A 101 5.49 4.85 14.25
C VAL A 101 4.04 4.42 14.14
N TYR A 102 3.79 3.35 13.37
CA TYR A 102 2.47 2.78 13.20
C TYR A 102 2.47 1.30 13.61
N ILE A 103 1.73 0.96 14.66
CA ILE A 103 1.62 -0.41 15.16
C ILE A 103 0.17 -0.88 15.00
N VAL A 104 0.00 -2.04 14.35
CA VAL A 104 -1.31 -2.70 14.25
C VAL A 104 -1.50 -3.64 15.44
N ILE A 105 -2.63 -3.50 16.12
CA ILE A 105 -3.03 -4.36 17.25
C ILE A 105 -4.10 -5.33 16.75
N THR A 106 -3.90 -6.65 16.92
CA THR A 106 -4.81 -7.67 16.37
C THR A 106 -5.01 -8.84 17.32
N ALA A 107 -6.17 -9.48 17.23
CA ALA A 107 -6.44 -10.76 17.89
C ALA A 107 -5.99 -11.97 17.04
N GLU A 108 -5.70 -11.76 15.76
CA GLU A 108 -5.37 -12.82 14.82
C GLU A 108 -3.86 -13.03 14.68
N ARG A 109 -3.42 -14.29 14.82
CA ARG A 109 -2.01 -14.68 14.70
C ARG A 109 -1.53 -14.80 13.26
N ALA A 110 -2.44 -15.01 12.31
CA ALA A 110 -2.12 -15.24 10.90
C ALA A 110 -1.55 -14.01 10.16
N TYR A 111 -1.71 -12.82 10.72
CA TYR A 111 -1.24 -11.58 10.09
C TYR A 111 0.27 -11.32 10.19
N HIS A 112 1.00 -12.12 10.96
CA HIS A 112 2.45 -11.96 11.09
C HIS A 112 3.25 -12.29 9.82
N SER A 113 2.68 -13.05 8.91
CA SER A 113 3.37 -13.55 7.73
C SER A 113 3.17 -12.67 6.49
N VAL A 114 2.29 -11.67 6.53
CA VAL A 114 2.06 -10.79 5.40
C VAL A 114 3.03 -9.60 5.46
N VAL A 115 4.30 -9.86 5.24
CA VAL A 115 5.31 -8.81 5.07
C VAL A 115 5.15 -8.24 3.66
N SER A 116 4.34 -7.22 3.53
CA SER A 116 4.28 -6.46 2.30
C SER A 116 5.37 -5.39 2.26
N VAL A 117 5.69 -4.98 1.05
CA VAL A 117 6.60 -3.92 0.62
C VAL A 117 6.90 -2.85 1.70
N ALA A 118 8.18 -2.53 1.90
CA ALA A 118 8.74 -1.76 3.01
C ALA A 118 8.07 -0.42 3.33
N GLU A 119 7.48 0.26 2.37
CA GLU A 119 6.90 1.60 2.56
C GLU A 119 5.47 1.58 3.13
N LEU A 120 4.73 0.48 2.94
CA LEU A 120 3.32 0.38 3.32
C LEU A 120 3.08 -0.57 4.51
N ALA A 121 4.12 -1.27 5.00
CA ALA A 121 3.99 -2.14 6.15
C ALA A 121 3.95 -1.34 7.46
N PRO A 122 3.16 -1.75 8.47
CA PRO A 122 3.26 -1.20 9.81
C PRO A 122 4.65 -1.51 10.39
N ASP A 123 5.09 -0.68 11.33
CA ASP A 123 6.39 -0.86 11.98
C ASP A 123 6.42 -2.11 12.87
N ASP A 124 5.27 -2.51 13.40
CA ASP A 124 5.12 -3.76 14.15
C ASP A 124 3.65 -4.20 14.25
N TYR A 125 3.44 -5.47 14.64
CA TYR A 125 2.14 -6.05 14.98
C TYR A 125 2.15 -6.47 16.44
N LEU A 126 1.10 -6.12 17.20
CA LEU A 126 0.93 -6.53 18.57
C LEU A 126 -0.31 -7.42 18.72
N ILE A 127 -0.10 -8.67 19.13
CA ILE A 127 -1.18 -9.65 19.26
C ILE A 127 -1.85 -9.54 20.62
N LYS A 128 -3.18 -9.42 20.63
CA LYS A 128 -4.00 -9.51 21.87
C LYS A 128 -4.11 -10.97 22.35
N PRO A 129 -4.03 -11.27 23.67
CA PRO A 129 -3.73 -10.33 24.76
C PRO A 129 -2.23 -10.04 24.87
N PHE A 130 -1.87 -8.82 25.31
CA PHE A 130 -0.50 -8.39 25.57
C PHE A 130 -0.38 -7.65 26.92
N THR A 131 0.84 -7.61 27.44
CA THR A 131 1.16 -6.86 28.68
C THR A 131 1.66 -5.45 28.39
N ALA A 132 1.72 -4.63 29.43
CA ALA A 132 2.29 -3.28 29.34
C ALA A 132 3.77 -3.32 28.89
N GLU A 133 4.53 -4.27 29.42
CA GLU A 133 5.94 -4.48 29.10
C GLU A 133 6.15 -4.88 27.63
N GLN A 134 5.25 -5.73 27.09
CA GLN A 134 5.29 -6.11 25.67
C GLN A 134 5.03 -4.92 24.75
N LEU A 135 4.00 -4.12 25.03
CA LEU A 135 3.74 -2.90 24.25
C LEU A 135 4.93 -1.94 24.35
N GLN A 136 5.46 -1.73 25.55
CA GLN A 136 6.60 -0.87 25.81
C GLN A 136 7.83 -1.29 25.00
N ALA A 137 8.20 -2.56 25.05
CA ALA A 137 9.37 -3.07 24.32
C ALA A 137 9.23 -2.85 22.81
N ARG A 138 8.03 -3.11 22.23
CA ARG A 138 7.75 -2.88 20.82
C ARG A 138 7.83 -1.40 20.44
N LEU A 139 7.22 -0.52 21.24
CA LEU A 139 7.26 0.92 21.01
C LEU A 139 8.69 1.45 21.04
N VAL A 140 9.46 1.09 22.05
CA VAL A 140 10.86 1.55 22.20
C VAL A 140 11.69 1.10 21.00
N LYS A 141 11.57 -0.17 20.58
CA LYS A 141 12.27 -0.70 19.41
C LYS A 141 11.92 0.08 18.14
N ALA A 142 10.63 0.29 17.88
CA ALA A 142 10.17 1.02 16.71
C ALA A 142 10.64 2.48 16.70
N ILE A 143 10.55 3.15 17.85
CA ILE A 143 11.01 4.55 18.01
C ILE A 143 12.51 4.66 17.77
N CYS A 144 13.33 3.77 18.35
CA CYS A 144 14.77 3.78 18.15
C CYS A 144 15.14 3.60 16.67
N LYS A 145 14.47 2.67 15.98
CA LYS A 145 14.65 2.47 14.54
C LYS A 145 14.26 3.72 13.74
N LYS A 146 13.10 4.32 14.02
CA LYS A 146 12.65 5.55 13.34
C LYS A 146 13.62 6.72 13.58
N ARG A 147 14.17 6.86 14.80
CA ARG A 147 15.16 7.90 15.09
C ARG A 147 16.48 7.68 14.38
N PHE A 148 16.94 6.44 14.29
CA PHE A 148 18.16 6.13 13.55
C PHE A 148 18.04 6.51 12.07
N PHE A 149 16.88 6.25 11.46
CA PHE A 149 16.59 6.53 10.06
C PHE A 149 15.89 7.88 9.82
N GLU A 150 15.73 8.74 10.83
CA GLU A 150 14.95 9.99 10.75
C GLU A 150 15.32 10.84 9.52
N LYS A 151 16.61 11.00 9.25
CA LYS A 151 17.08 11.77 8.08
C LYS A 151 16.83 11.09 6.76
N VAL A 152 16.87 9.76 6.72
CA VAL A 152 16.50 9.01 5.50
C VAL A 152 15.02 9.22 5.20
N PHE A 153 14.15 9.09 6.20
CA PHE A 153 12.70 9.31 6.03
C PHE A 153 12.38 10.76 5.64
N GLU A 154 13.05 11.75 6.24
CA GLU A 154 12.89 13.16 5.87
C GLU A 154 13.22 13.40 4.38
N HIS A 155 14.31 12.83 3.88
CA HIS A 155 14.68 12.93 2.48
C HIS A 155 13.69 12.20 1.56
N LEU A 156 13.23 10.99 1.94
CA LEU A 156 12.24 10.23 1.18
C LEU A 156 10.88 10.94 1.11
N ASP A 157 10.39 11.47 2.25
CA ASP A 157 9.14 12.25 2.32
C ASP A 157 9.18 13.50 1.41
N ASN A 158 10.39 14.06 1.18
CA ASN A 158 10.62 15.20 0.29
C ASN A 158 10.96 14.80 -1.16
N GLY A 159 10.98 13.51 -1.49
CA GLY A 159 11.37 13.01 -2.82
C GLY A 159 12.87 13.17 -3.15
N SER A 160 13.71 13.47 -2.14
CA SER A 160 15.16 13.71 -2.30
C SER A 160 15.93 12.38 -2.23
N TYR A 161 15.73 11.49 -3.19
CA TYR A 161 16.32 10.13 -3.18
C TYR A 161 17.86 10.13 -3.16
N VAL A 162 18.51 11.10 -3.81
CA VAL A 162 19.98 11.21 -3.83
C VAL A 162 20.52 11.54 -2.42
N ASP A 163 19.85 12.45 -1.69
CA ASP A 163 20.25 12.81 -0.32
C ASP A 163 19.94 11.66 0.66
N ALA A 164 18.83 10.93 0.43
CA ALA A 164 18.51 9.73 1.19
C ALA A 164 19.61 8.66 1.02
N LEU A 165 20.06 8.41 -0.22
CA LEU A 165 21.15 7.50 -0.53
C LEU A 165 22.46 7.90 0.17
N ALA A 166 22.87 9.17 0.03
CA ALA A 166 24.08 9.70 0.71
C ALA A 166 23.95 9.61 2.25
N THR A 167 22.74 9.65 2.78
CA THR A 167 22.50 9.45 4.20
C THR A 167 22.65 8.00 4.60
N CYS A 168 22.14 7.04 3.80
CA CYS A 168 22.36 5.60 4.00
C CYS A 168 23.87 5.29 4.03
N ASP A 169 24.67 5.82 3.07
CA ASP A 169 26.11 5.64 3.05
C ASP A 169 26.81 6.11 4.33
N ARG A 170 26.35 7.22 4.90
CA ARG A 170 26.87 7.73 6.20
C ARG A 170 26.43 6.89 7.40
N LEU A 171 25.33 6.15 7.31
CA LEU A 171 24.82 5.29 8.38
C LEU A 171 25.47 3.91 8.39
N ILE A 172 26.00 3.43 7.26
CA ILE A 172 26.73 2.16 7.20
C ILE A 172 27.90 2.20 8.19
N GLY A 173 27.95 1.18 9.06
CA GLY A 173 28.98 1.03 10.09
C GLY A 173 28.77 1.85 11.38
N LYS A 174 27.68 2.62 11.50
CA LYS A 174 27.39 3.35 12.76
C LYS A 174 26.77 2.48 13.84
N GLU A 175 25.79 1.66 13.47
CA GLU A 175 25.09 0.74 14.37
C GLU A 175 24.91 -0.60 13.67
N GLU A 176 25.61 -1.63 14.12
CA GLU A 176 25.61 -2.96 13.48
C GLU A 176 24.23 -3.58 13.41
N ILE A 177 23.39 -3.34 14.41
CA ILE A 177 22.01 -3.84 14.45
C ILE A 177 21.13 -3.33 13.30
N TYR A 178 21.41 -2.13 12.77
CA TYR A 178 20.65 -1.55 11.67
C TYR A 178 21.35 -1.68 10.32
N LEU A 179 22.44 -2.46 10.23
CA LEU A 179 23.19 -2.62 8.99
C LEU A 179 22.31 -3.16 7.87
N TYR A 180 21.58 -4.25 8.11
CA TYR A 180 20.70 -4.86 7.09
C TYR A 180 19.54 -3.94 6.69
N ASP A 181 18.95 -3.20 7.65
CA ASP A 181 17.94 -2.19 7.33
C ASP A 181 18.52 -1.05 6.47
N THR A 182 19.75 -0.61 6.79
CA THR A 182 20.44 0.43 6.01
C THR A 182 20.76 -0.03 4.59
N LEU A 183 21.26 -1.25 4.42
CA LEU A 183 21.51 -1.84 3.12
C LEU A 183 20.23 -2.05 2.32
N ARG A 184 19.14 -2.41 2.99
CA ARG A 184 17.81 -2.51 2.37
C ARG A 184 17.35 -1.17 1.81
N PHE A 185 17.33 -0.10 2.63
CA PHE A 185 16.99 1.25 2.16
C PHE A 185 17.90 1.69 1.02
N LYS A 186 19.22 1.45 1.13
CA LYS A 186 20.18 1.79 0.08
C LYS A 186 19.83 1.10 -1.24
N GLY A 187 19.60 -0.22 -1.23
CA GLY A 187 19.26 -0.98 -2.42
C GLY A 187 17.93 -0.55 -3.03
N GLU A 188 16.88 -0.33 -2.20
CA GLU A 188 15.57 0.16 -2.65
C GLU A 188 15.69 1.54 -3.30
N ILE A 189 16.44 2.47 -2.72
CA ILE A 189 16.67 3.81 -3.27
C ILE A 189 17.46 3.73 -4.59
N LEU A 190 18.46 2.87 -4.69
CA LEU A 190 19.22 2.66 -5.94
C LEU A 190 18.31 2.14 -7.05
N ASN A 191 17.41 1.19 -6.75
CA ASN A 191 16.41 0.71 -7.72
C ASN A 191 15.50 1.85 -8.21
N VAL A 192 15.01 2.71 -7.29
CA VAL A 192 14.19 3.88 -7.65
C VAL A 192 14.94 4.88 -8.52
N LEU A 193 16.25 5.06 -8.27
CA LEU A 193 17.11 5.94 -9.06
C LEU A 193 17.55 5.33 -10.41
N GLY A 194 17.17 4.08 -10.71
CA GLY A 194 17.61 3.38 -11.92
C GLY A 194 19.08 2.96 -11.91
N ARG A 195 19.74 2.95 -10.73
CA ARG A 195 21.14 2.55 -10.54
C ARG A 195 21.20 1.06 -10.21
N PHE A 196 20.77 0.24 -11.18
CA PHE A 196 20.48 -1.17 -10.97
C PHE A 196 21.71 -2.03 -10.67
N GLU A 197 22.84 -1.75 -11.32
CA GLU A 197 24.10 -2.48 -11.09
C GLU A 197 24.57 -2.27 -9.64
N GLU A 198 24.51 -1.04 -9.14
CA GLU A 198 24.89 -0.73 -7.76
C GLU A 198 23.91 -1.34 -6.75
N ALA A 199 22.61 -1.39 -7.11
CA ALA A 199 21.61 -2.08 -6.29
C ALA A 199 21.91 -3.58 -6.17
N GLN A 200 22.31 -4.23 -7.29
CA GLN A 200 22.73 -5.64 -7.27
C GLN A 200 23.93 -5.88 -6.35
N GLU A 201 24.95 -5.02 -6.39
CA GLU A 201 26.11 -5.13 -5.49
C GLU A 201 25.68 -5.08 -4.01
N VAL A 202 24.77 -4.16 -3.65
CA VAL A 202 24.25 -4.04 -2.29
C VAL A 202 23.47 -5.29 -1.88
N TYR A 203 22.60 -5.81 -2.75
CA TYR A 203 21.84 -7.02 -2.44
C TYR A 203 22.71 -8.26 -2.38
N GLN A 204 23.71 -8.37 -3.26
CA GLN A 204 24.67 -9.47 -3.24
C GLN A 204 25.48 -9.48 -1.94
N GLN A 205 25.94 -8.32 -1.47
CA GLN A 205 26.61 -8.19 -0.16
C GLN A 205 25.75 -8.75 0.98
N VAL A 206 24.43 -8.56 0.94
CA VAL A 206 23.52 -9.14 1.95
C VAL A 206 23.39 -10.63 1.77
N LEU A 207 23.21 -11.10 0.52
CA LEU A 207 22.97 -12.52 0.20
C LEU A 207 24.18 -13.40 0.45
N ASP A 208 25.39 -12.86 0.41
CA ASP A 208 26.63 -13.58 0.77
C ASP A 208 26.64 -14.01 2.26
N HIS A 209 25.85 -13.36 3.10
CA HIS A 209 25.81 -13.62 4.55
C HIS A 209 24.46 -14.14 5.04
N SER A 210 23.36 -13.86 4.32
CA SER A 210 22.02 -14.19 4.78
C SER A 210 21.02 -14.34 3.64
N MET A 211 20.36 -15.49 3.59
CA MET A 211 19.35 -15.81 2.57
C MET A 211 17.99 -15.19 2.92
N VAL A 212 17.89 -13.86 2.82
CA VAL A 212 16.66 -13.12 3.15
C VAL A 212 15.82 -12.81 1.90
N PRO A 213 14.48 -12.98 1.97
CA PRO A 213 13.62 -12.83 0.80
C PRO A 213 13.64 -11.41 0.21
N TRP A 214 13.72 -10.38 1.03
CA TRP A 214 13.71 -8.99 0.55
C TRP A 214 14.94 -8.64 -0.31
N ALA A 215 16.12 -9.22 -0.02
CA ALA A 215 17.32 -8.97 -0.82
C ALA A 215 17.26 -9.68 -2.18
N ARG A 216 16.75 -10.92 -2.23
CA ARG A 216 16.48 -11.60 -3.50
C ARG A 216 15.46 -10.84 -4.34
N MET A 217 14.40 -10.34 -3.71
CA MET A 217 13.39 -9.55 -4.41
C MET A 217 13.94 -8.23 -4.93
N GLY A 218 14.74 -7.52 -4.11
CA GLY A 218 15.41 -6.29 -4.54
C GLY A 218 16.35 -6.51 -5.73
N MET A 219 17.10 -7.63 -5.72
CA MET A 219 17.93 -8.05 -6.85
C MET A 219 17.09 -8.39 -8.09
N ALA A 220 15.97 -9.10 -7.93
CA ALA A 220 15.06 -9.39 -9.04
C ALA A 220 14.46 -8.11 -9.64
N MET A 221 14.16 -7.10 -8.81
CA MET A 221 13.72 -5.78 -9.27
C MET A 221 14.81 -5.06 -10.07
N ALA A 222 16.07 -5.13 -9.64
CA ALA A 222 17.20 -4.58 -10.39
C ALA A 222 17.39 -5.28 -11.74
N LEU A 223 17.30 -6.61 -11.79
CA LEU A 223 17.37 -7.40 -13.03
C LEU A 223 16.26 -7.01 -14.01
N ARG A 224 15.02 -6.86 -13.54
CA ARG A 224 13.90 -6.37 -14.35
C ARG A 224 14.18 -4.96 -14.88
N GLY A 225 14.73 -4.06 -14.06
CA GLY A 225 15.09 -2.71 -14.45
C GLY A 225 16.16 -2.65 -15.55
N MET A 226 17.00 -3.69 -15.66
CA MET A 226 17.99 -3.90 -16.73
C MET A 226 17.44 -4.70 -17.92
N ASP A 227 16.12 -4.91 -18.00
CA ASP A 227 15.42 -5.70 -19.02
C ASP A 227 15.84 -7.20 -19.04
N ASN A 228 16.45 -7.68 -17.96
CA ASN A 228 16.78 -9.11 -17.80
C ASN A 228 15.62 -9.88 -17.15
N LEU A 229 14.49 -9.95 -17.87
CA LEU A 229 13.24 -10.53 -17.36
C LEU A 229 13.36 -12.02 -17.02
N ALA A 230 14.17 -12.78 -17.78
CA ALA A 230 14.33 -14.21 -17.56
C ALA A 230 14.98 -14.52 -16.20
N GLU A 231 16.08 -13.83 -15.86
CA GLU A 231 16.72 -14.01 -14.55
C GLU A 231 15.87 -13.44 -13.42
N ALA A 232 15.17 -12.31 -13.65
CA ALA A 232 14.24 -11.72 -12.68
C ALA A 232 13.11 -12.70 -12.33
N GLU A 233 12.54 -13.41 -13.33
CA GLU A 233 11.53 -14.45 -13.13
C GLU A 233 12.08 -15.60 -12.29
N VAL A 234 13.24 -16.17 -12.69
CA VAL A 234 13.84 -17.31 -11.99
C VAL A 234 14.13 -16.98 -10.53
N LEU A 235 14.77 -15.82 -10.30
CA LEU A 235 15.13 -15.41 -8.93
C LEU A 235 13.90 -15.15 -8.06
N SER A 236 12.90 -14.43 -8.58
CA SER A 236 11.68 -14.14 -7.82
C SER A 236 10.81 -15.39 -7.61
N ALA A 237 10.75 -16.32 -8.57
CA ALA A 237 10.08 -17.60 -8.40
C ALA A 237 10.72 -18.45 -7.30
N SER A 238 12.06 -18.44 -7.16
CA SER A 238 12.74 -19.10 -6.04
C SER A 238 12.33 -18.53 -4.67
N VAL A 239 11.98 -17.24 -4.61
CA VAL A 239 11.46 -16.64 -3.36
C VAL A 239 10.07 -17.18 -3.04
N VAL A 240 9.21 -17.38 -4.04
CA VAL A 240 7.89 -18.00 -3.85
C VAL A 240 8.02 -19.44 -3.31
N GLU A 241 9.00 -20.19 -3.79
CA GLU A 241 9.23 -21.59 -3.34
C GLU A 241 9.77 -21.64 -1.92
N ASP A 242 10.80 -20.82 -1.60
CA ASP A 242 11.47 -20.86 -0.29
C ASP A 242 10.68 -20.12 0.81
N PHE A 243 9.85 -19.13 0.44
CA PHE A 243 9.10 -18.26 1.35
C PHE A 243 7.64 -18.11 0.87
N PRO A 244 6.80 -19.16 0.97
CA PRO A 244 5.44 -19.15 0.43
C PRO A 244 4.52 -18.05 1.01
N GLU A 245 4.84 -17.52 2.18
CA GLU A 245 4.14 -16.41 2.83
C GLU A 245 4.57 -15.04 2.32
N TYR A 246 5.64 -14.93 1.54
CA TYR A 246 6.14 -13.65 1.02
C TYR A 246 5.37 -13.22 -0.24
N LEU A 247 4.15 -12.74 -0.05
CA LEU A 247 3.17 -12.50 -1.12
C LEU A 247 3.62 -11.47 -2.17
N ALA A 248 4.50 -10.53 -1.81
CA ALA A 248 5.07 -9.60 -2.77
C ALA A 248 5.85 -10.30 -3.91
N ALA A 249 6.41 -11.49 -3.65
CA ALA A 249 7.08 -12.27 -4.69
C ALA A 249 6.09 -12.80 -5.73
N TYR A 250 4.92 -13.24 -5.32
CA TYR A 250 3.87 -13.69 -6.24
C TYR A 250 3.42 -12.56 -7.18
N ASP A 251 3.18 -11.37 -6.60
CA ASP A 251 2.76 -10.19 -7.37
C ASP A 251 3.84 -9.79 -8.37
N PHE A 252 5.11 -9.85 -7.96
CA PHE A 252 6.24 -9.53 -8.83
C PHE A 252 6.43 -10.57 -9.94
N VAL A 253 6.43 -11.87 -9.62
CA VAL A 253 6.50 -12.96 -10.63
C VAL A 253 5.39 -12.79 -11.65
N ALA A 254 4.16 -12.49 -11.20
CA ALA A 254 3.05 -12.27 -12.11
C ALA A 254 3.31 -11.09 -13.06
N SER A 255 3.81 -9.97 -12.55
CA SER A 255 4.12 -8.80 -13.39
C SER A 255 5.25 -9.07 -14.38
N VAL A 256 6.29 -9.81 -14.01
CA VAL A 256 7.37 -10.20 -14.92
C VAL A 256 6.84 -11.15 -16.00
N ARG A 257 6.01 -12.14 -15.63
CA ARG A 257 5.38 -13.05 -16.60
C ARG A 257 4.45 -12.32 -17.56
N GLU A 258 3.72 -11.34 -17.07
CA GLU A 258 2.88 -10.47 -17.91
C GLU A 258 3.72 -9.71 -18.94
N GLU A 259 4.86 -9.12 -18.56
CA GLU A 259 5.80 -8.46 -19.47
C GLU A 259 6.40 -9.42 -20.50
N MET A 260 6.65 -10.67 -20.10
CA MET A 260 7.11 -11.75 -21.00
C MET A 260 6.00 -12.31 -21.90
N GLY A 261 4.74 -11.87 -21.76
CA GLY A 261 3.58 -12.37 -22.49
C GLY A 261 3.06 -13.73 -22.00
N LYS A 262 3.52 -14.23 -20.86
CA LYS A 262 3.10 -15.50 -20.25
C LYS A 262 1.85 -15.31 -19.37
N LEU A 263 0.74 -14.85 -19.98
CA LEU A 263 -0.46 -14.42 -19.27
C LEU A 263 -1.10 -15.53 -18.43
N ASP A 264 -1.19 -16.77 -18.96
CA ASP A 264 -1.78 -17.90 -18.23
C ASP A 264 -0.99 -18.21 -16.94
N GLU A 265 0.36 -18.20 -17.04
CA GLU A 265 1.22 -18.44 -15.89
C GLU A 265 1.15 -17.31 -14.86
N ALA A 266 0.98 -16.06 -15.32
CA ALA A 266 0.78 -14.91 -14.46
C ALA A 266 -0.57 -15.00 -13.73
N GLN A 267 -1.63 -15.42 -14.38
CA GLN A 267 -2.93 -15.62 -13.76
C GLN A 267 -2.90 -16.72 -12.70
N VAL A 268 -2.25 -17.85 -12.99
CA VAL A 268 -2.13 -18.97 -12.04
C VAL A 268 -1.38 -18.56 -10.76
N ILE A 269 -0.28 -17.81 -10.88
CA ILE A 269 0.50 -17.39 -9.70
C ILE A 269 -0.27 -16.37 -8.85
N LEU A 270 -1.01 -15.45 -9.46
CA LEU A 270 -1.87 -14.51 -8.74
C LEU A 270 -3.04 -15.20 -8.04
N GLN A 271 -3.64 -16.22 -8.64
CA GLN A 271 -4.69 -17.00 -8.00
C GLN A 271 -4.20 -17.64 -6.71
N LYS A 272 -3.01 -18.26 -6.70
CA LYS A 272 -2.38 -18.78 -5.48
C LYS A 272 -2.19 -17.70 -4.41
N ALA A 273 -1.73 -16.52 -4.80
CA ALA A 273 -1.56 -15.40 -3.86
C ALA A 273 -2.90 -14.90 -3.30
N THR A 274 -3.99 -14.94 -4.09
CA THR A 274 -5.33 -14.56 -3.63
C THR A 274 -5.97 -15.59 -2.71
N GLU A 275 -5.61 -16.88 -2.80
CA GLU A 275 -6.03 -17.89 -1.84
C GLU A 275 -5.46 -17.62 -0.44
N ILE A 276 -4.20 -17.16 -0.36
CA ILE A 276 -3.53 -16.81 0.91
C ILE A 276 -4.05 -15.48 1.45
N SER A 277 -4.18 -14.46 0.60
CA SER A 277 -4.62 -13.11 0.99
C SER A 277 -5.64 -12.56 -0.02
N PRO A 278 -6.93 -12.87 0.16
CA PRO A 278 -7.99 -12.52 -0.80
C PRO A 278 -8.33 -11.02 -0.82
N ASN A 279 -7.90 -10.28 0.18
CA ASN A 279 -8.33 -8.91 0.43
C ASN A 279 -7.34 -7.82 -0.03
N ASN A 280 -6.24 -8.15 -0.70
CA ASN A 280 -5.32 -7.16 -1.24
C ASN A 280 -5.88 -6.56 -2.55
N SER A 281 -6.25 -5.27 -2.51
CA SER A 281 -6.90 -4.60 -3.65
C SER A 281 -5.96 -4.41 -4.84
N VAL A 282 -4.67 -4.20 -4.62
CA VAL A 282 -3.69 -4.10 -5.71
C VAL A 282 -3.62 -5.43 -6.45
N ARG A 283 -3.50 -6.54 -5.72
CA ARG A 283 -3.49 -7.88 -6.30
C ARG A 283 -4.79 -8.21 -7.01
N GLN A 284 -5.94 -7.84 -6.43
CA GLN A 284 -7.23 -8.06 -7.10
C GLN A 284 -7.33 -7.27 -8.43
N ARG A 285 -6.79 -6.04 -8.51
CA ARG A 285 -6.70 -5.31 -9.79
C ARG A 285 -5.82 -6.06 -10.78
N MET A 286 -4.63 -6.53 -10.37
CA MET A 286 -3.75 -7.34 -11.23
C MET A 286 -4.44 -8.61 -11.75
N VAL A 287 -5.19 -9.31 -10.88
CA VAL A 287 -6.01 -10.47 -11.29
C VAL A 287 -7.02 -10.06 -12.35
N GLY A 288 -7.74 -8.95 -12.14
CA GLY A 288 -8.71 -8.42 -13.09
C GLY A 288 -8.08 -8.08 -14.44
N ASP A 289 -6.96 -7.34 -14.43
CA ASP A 289 -6.27 -6.89 -15.65
C ASP A 289 -5.74 -8.09 -16.47
N ILE A 290 -5.11 -9.07 -15.84
CA ILE A 290 -4.61 -10.27 -16.51
C ILE A 290 -5.76 -11.16 -16.99
N ALA A 291 -6.82 -11.31 -16.20
CA ALA A 291 -7.99 -12.10 -16.57
C ALA A 291 -8.72 -11.51 -17.80
N VAL A 292 -8.83 -10.19 -17.91
CA VAL A 292 -9.35 -9.52 -19.12
C VAL A 292 -8.50 -9.86 -20.34
N ARG A 293 -7.17 -9.78 -20.24
CA ARG A 293 -6.25 -10.11 -21.34
C ARG A 293 -6.30 -11.59 -21.73
N ASN A 294 -6.60 -12.47 -20.77
CA ASN A 294 -6.82 -13.91 -20.99
C ASN A 294 -8.25 -14.25 -21.44
N ASN A 295 -9.11 -13.25 -21.62
CA ASN A 295 -10.53 -13.43 -21.91
C ASN A 295 -11.30 -14.25 -20.85
N ASP A 296 -10.79 -14.29 -19.60
CA ASP A 296 -11.45 -14.87 -18.42
C ASP A 296 -12.31 -13.80 -17.73
N LEU A 297 -13.42 -13.45 -18.39
CA LEU A 297 -14.30 -12.36 -17.93
C LEU A 297 -14.95 -12.67 -16.57
N ASP A 298 -15.11 -13.96 -16.20
CA ASP A 298 -15.67 -14.35 -14.92
C ASP A 298 -14.72 -14.03 -13.77
N SER A 299 -13.44 -14.31 -13.91
CA SER A 299 -12.42 -13.96 -12.92
C SER A 299 -12.21 -12.45 -12.85
N ALA A 300 -12.24 -11.75 -13.99
CA ALA A 300 -12.13 -10.30 -14.04
C ALA A 300 -13.27 -9.61 -13.28
N GLU A 301 -14.53 -10.01 -13.54
CA GLU A 301 -15.72 -9.44 -12.85
C GLU A 301 -15.63 -9.65 -11.34
N ARG A 302 -15.28 -10.87 -10.89
CA ARG A 302 -15.13 -11.17 -9.46
C ARG A 302 -14.01 -10.33 -8.81
N ALA A 303 -12.89 -10.17 -9.49
CA ALA A 303 -11.73 -9.46 -8.97
C ALA A 303 -12.01 -7.96 -8.81
N TYR A 304 -12.49 -7.29 -9.86
CA TYR A 304 -12.86 -5.87 -9.79
C TYR A 304 -14.03 -5.61 -8.85
N GLY A 305 -15.01 -6.53 -8.78
CA GLY A 305 -16.12 -6.44 -7.84
C GLY A 305 -15.65 -6.43 -6.38
N LYS A 306 -14.70 -7.30 -6.03
CA LYS A 306 -14.08 -7.32 -4.69
C LYS A 306 -13.36 -6.02 -4.37
N VAL A 307 -12.68 -5.39 -5.34
CA VAL A 307 -12.00 -4.09 -5.14
C VAL A 307 -13.03 -3.02 -4.78
N LEU A 308 -14.12 -2.90 -5.53
CA LEU A 308 -15.16 -1.91 -5.25
C LEU A 308 -15.85 -2.15 -3.92
N GLU A 309 -16.15 -3.40 -3.57
CA GLU A 309 -16.75 -3.76 -2.29
C GLU A 309 -15.83 -3.37 -1.12
N ARG A 310 -14.54 -3.75 -1.20
CA ARG A 310 -13.55 -3.47 -0.15
C ARG A 310 -13.34 -1.98 0.07
N HIS A 311 -13.32 -1.19 -0.99
CA HIS A 311 -13.09 0.25 -0.91
C HIS A 311 -14.38 1.07 -0.73
N ARG A 312 -15.52 0.43 -0.43
CA ARG A 312 -16.79 1.14 -0.22
C ARG A 312 -16.64 2.18 0.88
N GLY A 313 -16.89 3.46 0.56
CA GLY A 313 -16.68 4.59 1.47
C GLY A 313 -15.23 5.01 1.70
N SER A 314 -14.24 4.35 1.11
CA SER A 314 -12.82 4.71 1.17
C SER A 314 -12.45 5.72 0.09
N SER A 315 -11.48 6.56 0.38
CA SER A 315 -10.85 7.46 -0.61
C SER A 315 -9.76 6.77 -1.46
N LEU A 316 -9.53 5.47 -1.25
CA LEU A 316 -8.66 4.64 -2.10
C LEU A 316 -9.38 4.13 -3.36
N ARG A 317 -10.65 4.44 -3.55
CA ARG A 317 -11.36 4.19 -4.81
C ARG A 317 -10.73 5.00 -5.92
N ILE A 318 -10.54 4.37 -7.05
CA ILE A 318 -10.14 5.04 -8.29
C ILE A 318 -11.24 4.85 -9.33
N ILE A 319 -11.31 5.76 -10.28
CA ILE A 319 -12.32 5.73 -11.35
C ILE A 319 -12.18 4.45 -12.18
N ASP A 320 -10.93 3.98 -12.40
CA ASP A 320 -10.64 2.78 -13.16
C ASP A 320 -11.29 1.51 -12.57
N ASP A 321 -11.47 1.43 -11.25
CA ASP A 321 -12.15 0.29 -10.62
C ASP A 321 -13.59 0.12 -11.13
N TYR A 322 -14.30 1.25 -11.33
CA TYR A 322 -15.66 1.26 -11.85
C TYR A 322 -15.71 1.01 -13.35
N THR A 323 -14.85 1.68 -14.11
CA THR A 323 -14.85 1.58 -15.57
C THR A 323 -14.43 0.19 -16.03
N ASN A 324 -13.42 -0.42 -15.39
CA ASN A 324 -12.99 -1.78 -15.72
C ASN A 324 -14.09 -2.80 -15.40
N LEU A 325 -14.75 -2.71 -14.23
CA LEU A 325 -15.88 -3.60 -13.93
C LEU A 325 -17.05 -3.40 -14.89
N THR A 326 -17.38 -2.15 -15.22
CA THR A 326 -18.46 -1.84 -16.18
C THR A 326 -18.19 -2.48 -17.55
N ARG A 327 -16.97 -2.34 -18.10
CA ARG A 327 -16.57 -2.95 -19.38
C ARG A 327 -16.68 -4.46 -19.35
N VAL A 328 -16.13 -5.11 -18.33
CA VAL A 328 -16.21 -6.57 -18.18
C VAL A 328 -17.67 -7.04 -18.13
N MET A 329 -18.54 -6.34 -17.39
CA MET A 329 -19.98 -6.67 -17.35
C MET A 329 -20.66 -6.51 -18.71
N LEU A 330 -20.31 -5.45 -19.47
CA LEU A 330 -20.83 -5.25 -20.83
C LEU A 330 -20.36 -6.34 -21.80
N ASP A 331 -19.12 -6.77 -21.70
CA ASP A 331 -18.59 -7.86 -22.54
C ASP A 331 -19.25 -9.21 -22.23
N LYS A 332 -19.68 -9.41 -20.98
CA LYS A 332 -20.49 -10.57 -20.56
C LYS A 332 -22.00 -10.43 -20.88
N GLY A 333 -22.43 -9.27 -21.37
CA GLY A 333 -23.86 -8.99 -21.62
C GLY A 333 -24.66 -8.63 -20.35
N HIS A 334 -24.00 -8.36 -19.23
CA HIS A 334 -24.63 -7.96 -17.96
C HIS A 334 -24.92 -6.45 -17.91
N THR A 335 -25.69 -5.94 -18.87
CA THR A 335 -25.89 -4.48 -19.09
C THR A 335 -26.54 -3.79 -17.88
N ASP A 336 -27.51 -4.41 -17.22
CA ASP A 336 -28.13 -3.84 -16.03
C ASP A 336 -27.12 -3.66 -14.88
N GLY A 337 -26.26 -4.65 -14.65
CA GLY A 337 -25.16 -4.57 -13.69
C GLY A 337 -24.18 -3.44 -14.01
N ALA A 338 -23.80 -3.33 -15.28
CA ALA A 338 -22.92 -2.26 -15.77
C ALA A 338 -23.50 -0.87 -15.50
N LYS A 339 -24.81 -0.67 -15.75
CA LYS A 339 -25.51 0.59 -15.43
C LYS A 339 -25.49 0.89 -13.93
N MET A 340 -25.70 -0.12 -13.09
CA MET A 340 -25.66 0.07 -11.63
C MET A 340 -24.28 0.53 -11.18
N VAL A 341 -23.21 -0.08 -11.69
CA VAL A 341 -21.82 0.32 -11.38
C VAL A 341 -21.53 1.75 -11.88
N THR A 342 -22.01 2.13 -13.06
CA THR A 342 -21.89 3.49 -13.60
C THR A 342 -22.63 4.53 -12.73
N GLN A 343 -23.81 4.18 -12.21
CA GLN A 343 -24.54 5.05 -11.28
C GLN A 343 -23.79 5.18 -9.93
N GLU A 344 -23.17 4.10 -9.45
CA GLU A 344 -22.35 4.14 -8.25
C GLU A 344 -21.12 5.04 -8.44
N LEU A 345 -20.42 4.95 -9.58
CA LEU A 345 -19.35 5.88 -9.96
C LEU A 345 -19.81 7.34 -9.87
N ARG A 346 -20.96 7.67 -10.48
CA ARG A 346 -21.51 9.03 -10.49
C ARG A 346 -21.86 9.55 -9.10
N ARG A 347 -22.39 8.67 -8.24
CA ARG A 347 -22.69 9.01 -6.84
C ARG A 347 -21.44 9.28 -6.03
N ASP A 348 -20.45 8.42 -6.15
CA ASP A 348 -19.25 8.42 -5.30
C ASP A 348 -18.24 9.49 -5.73
N TRP A 349 -18.27 9.88 -7.01
CA TRP A 349 -17.44 10.94 -7.59
C TRP A 349 -18.25 12.21 -7.91
N ARG A 350 -19.34 12.44 -7.19
CA ARG A 350 -20.22 13.61 -7.37
C ARG A 350 -19.41 14.91 -7.30
N GLY A 351 -19.55 15.76 -8.32
CA GLY A 351 -18.83 17.04 -8.43
C GLY A 351 -17.39 16.96 -8.94
N ASN A 352 -16.88 15.75 -9.19
CA ASN A 352 -15.59 15.55 -9.85
C ASN A 352 -15.79 15.43 -11.36
N LYS A 353 -15.16 16.30 -12.13
CA LYS A 353 -15.29 16.34 -13.60
C LYS A 353 -14.76 15.06 -14.29
N GLN A 354 -13.70 14.45 -13.76
CA GLN A 354 -13.14 13.21 -14.31
C GLN A 354 -14.09 12.02 -14.08
N GLY A 355 -14.69 11.94 -12.89
CA GLY A 355 -15.71 10.94 -12.59
C GLY A 355 -16.95 11.09 -13.47
N GLU A 356 -17.41 12.33 -13.74
CA GLU A 356 -18.53 12.58 -14.64
C GLU A 356 -18.19 12.22 -16.09
N LEU A 357 -16.98 12.55 -16.56
CA LEU A 357 -16.49 12.17 -17.88
C LEU A 357 -16.49 10.64 -18.04
N ALA A 358 -15.91 9.92 -17.10
CA ALA A 358 -15.88 8.45 -17.12
C ALA A 358 -17.29 7.85 -17.11
N ALA A 359 -18.20 8.40 -16.30
CA ALA A 359 -19.57 7.94 -16.25
C ALA A 359 -20.33 8.19 -17.57
N LEU A 360 -20.11 9.32 -18.25
CA LEU A 360 -20.69 9.59 -19.58
C LEU A 360 -20.20 8.62 -20.65
N VAL A 361 -18.89 8.28 -20.62
CA VAL A 361 -18.32 7.26 -21.53
C VAL A 361 -18.95 5.89 -21.25
N MET A 362 -19.08 5.49 -19.99
CA MET A 362 -19.72 4.21 -19.64
C MET A 362 -21.21 4.20 -20.01
N ASP A 363 -21.95 5.29 -19.85
CA ASP A 363 -23.34 5.40 -20.29
C ASP A 363 -23.47 5.23 -21.82
N SER A 364 -22.53 5.80 -22.58
CA SER A 364 -22.50 5.62 -24.04
C SER A 364 -22.31 4.15 -24.41
N LEU A 365 -21.37 3.45 -23.78
CA LEU A 365 -21.14 2.03 -24.01
C LEU A 365 -22.33 1.15 -23.60
N CYS A 366 -22.99 1.47 -22.48
CA CYS A 366 -24.22 0.77 -22.05
C CYS A 366 -25.35 0.94 -23.08
N ALA A 367 -25.58 2.17 -23.55
CA ALA A 367 -26.61 2.47 -24.53
C ALA A 367 -26.35 1.81 -25.90
N ASP A 368 -25.10 1.76 -26.32
CA ASP A 368 -24.71 1.05 -27.56
C ASP A 368 -24.99 -0.45 -27.46
N LYS A 369 -24.62 -1.10 -26.38
CA LYS A 369 -24.92 -2.53 -26.12
C LYS A 369 -26.42 -2.83 -26.05
N GLU A 370 -27.26 -1.87 -25.68
CA GLU A 370 -28.73 -1.98 -25.67
C GLU A 370 -29.38 -1.70 -27.02
N GLY A 371 -28.58 -1.33 -28.04
CA GLY A 371 -29.10 -0.98 -29.35
C GLY A 371 -29.83 0.38 -29.41
N GLU A 372 -29.42 1.31 -28.52
CA GLU A 372 -29.95 2.68 -28.42
C GLU A 372 -28.95 3.73 -28.95
N PRO A 373 -28.63 3.75 -30.26
CA PRO A 373 -27.54 4.56 -30.82
C PRO A 373 -27.72 6.06 -30.63
N ALA A 374 -28.97 6.53 -30.54
CA ALA A 374 -29.25 7.96 -30.30
C ALA A 374 -28.81 8.38 -28.88
N LYS A 375 -29.07 7.53 -27.88
CA LYS A 375 -28.64 7.78 -26.47
C LYS A 375 -27.11 7.66 -26.35
N ALA A 376 -26.53 6.63 -27.00
CA ALA A 376 -25.08 6.44 -27.02
C ALA A 376 -24.37 7.68 -27.57
N LYS A 377 -24.82 8.16 -28.74
CA LYS A 377 -24.29 9.39 -29.37
C LYS A 377 -24.44 10.63 -28.46
N GLN A 378 -25.61 10.80 -27.85
CA GLN A 378 -25.83 11.94 -26.95
C GLN A 378 -24.90 11.93 -25.73
N ALA A 379 -24.67 10.74 -25.12
CA ALA A 379 -23.76 10.59 -24.00
C ALA A 379 -22.31 10.88 -24.42
N LEU A 380 -21.89 10.39 -25.59
CA LEU A 380 -20.56 10.63 -26.15
C LEU A 380 -20.32 12.10 -26.49
N GLU A 381 -21.30 12.80 -27.08
CA GLU A 381 -21.19 14.25 -27.35
C GLU A 381 -20.98 15.05 -26.05
N LYS A 382 -21.72 14.71 -24.99
CA LYS A 382 -21.51 15.33 -23.67
C LYS A 382 -20.11 15.03 -23.10
N ALA A 383 -19.64 13.79 -23.24
CA ALA A 383 -18.30 13.40 -22.82
C ALA A 383 -17.21 14.19 -23.54
N LEU A 384 -17.33 14.36 -24.88
CA LEU A 384 -16.39 15.14 -25.70
C LEU A 384 -16.34 16.61 -25.30
N VAL A 385 -17.49 17.24 -25.04
CA VAL A 385 -17.55 18.62 -24.56
C VAL A 385 -16.86 18.76 -23.20
N LEU A 386 -17.13 17.83 -22.27
CA LEU A 386 -16.49 17.85 -20.96
C LEU A 386 -14.98 17.60 -21.04
N HIS A 387 -14.55 16.64 -21.87
CA HIS A 387 -13.13 16.33 -22.11
C HIS A 387 -12.38 17.56 -22.64
N SER A 388 -12.95 18.25 -23.64
CA SER A 388 -12.35 19.48 -24.19
C SER A 388 -12.19 20.57 -23.12
N SER A 389 -13.11 20.63 -22.16
CA SER A 389 -13.00 21.60 -21.04
C SER A 389 -11.91 21.24 -20.03
N LEU A 390 -11.49 19.97 -19.97
CA LEU A 390 -10.44 19.48 -19.07
C LEU A 390 -9.03 19.64 -19.64
N GLN A 391 -8.86 19.68 -20.96
CA GLN A 391 -7.55 19.85 -21.60
C GLN A 391 -6.87 21.20 -21.33
N GLY A 392 -7.61 22.19 -20.87
CA GLY A 392 -7.08 23.50 -20.45
C GLY A 392 -6.47 23.53 -19.05
N ASP A 393 -6.59 22.45 -18.26
CA ASP A 393 -6.14 22.37 -16.87
C ASP A 393 -4.95 21.40 -16.78
N ASP A 394 -3.72 21.94 -16.67
CA ASP A 394 -2.47 21.17 -16.72
C ASP A 394 -2.34 20.07 -15.63
N SER A 395 -3.08 20.17 -14.54
CA SER A 395 -3.06 19.20 -13.43
C SER A 395 -3.75 17.87 -13.74
N GLN A 396 -4.43 17.74 -14.90
CA GLN A 396 -5.29 16.60 -15.24
C GLN A 396 -4.90 15.86 -16.53
N LYS A 397 -3.77 16.19 -17.14
CA LYS A 397 -3.34 15.67 -18.46
C LYS A 397 -3.18 14.13 -18.54
N SER A 398 -2.73 13.48 -17.48
CA SER A 398 -2.45 12.02 -17.51
C SER A 398 -3.72 11.17 -17.61
N PHE A 399 -4.80 11.60 -16.97
CA PHE A 399 -6.07 10.88 -16.98
C PHE A 399 -6.84 11.09 -18.30
N SER A 400 -6.80 12.31 -18.84
CA SER A 400 -7.43 12.66 -20.12
C SER A 400 -6.89 11.82 -21.28
N HIS A 401 -5.58 11.49 -21.25
CA HIS A 401 -4.95 10.67 -22.30
C HIS A 401 -5.45 9.22 -22.31
N LYS A 402 -5.72 8.64 -21.13
CA LYS A 402 -6.20 7.25 -21.01
C LYS A 402 -7.64 7.10 -21.53
N ILE A 403 -8.50 8.10 -21.30
CA ILE A 403 -9.89 8.09 -21.80
C ILE A 403 -9.97 8.46 -23.29
N SER A 404 -9.02 9.25 -23.84
CA SER A 404 -9.02 9.59 -25.26
C SER A 404 -8.79 8.39 -26.20
N VAL A 405 -8.29 7.27 -25.69
CA VAL A 405 -8.14 6.00 -26.45
C VAL A 405 -9.49 5.26 -26.53
N ASP A 406 -10.45 5.58 -25.68
CA ASP A 406 -11.77 4.94 -25.59
C ASP A 406 -12.87 5.74 -26.33
N LEU A 407 -12.59 7.01 -26.73
CA LEU A 407 -13.45 7.88 -27.53
C LEU A 407 -13.11 7.80 -29.01
#